data_b75c72f60c44960db79dcd56d264b0c7
#
_entry.id   b75c72f60c44960db79dcd56d264b0c7
#
_cell.length_a   1.000
_cell.length_b   1.000
_cell.length_c   1.000
_cell.angle_alpha   90.00
_cell.angle_beta   90.00
_cell.angle_gamma   90.00
#
_symmetry.space_group_name_H-M   'P 1'
#
loop_
_entity.id
_entity.type
_entity.pdbx_description
1 polymer ?
#
loop_
_entity_poly.entity_id
_entity_poly.type
_entity_poly.pdbx_seq_one_letter_code
_entity_poly.pdbx_strand_id
1 'polypeptide(L)'
;MKTQKVSTVAMIIALGGFLFGYDIAMISGTTSQLEAVFQLSKFSLGFTVAIALIGTIIGTIIIGKPVDQFGRRKSLIFLSGLFALSTLGSALSPVWGVFLFFRFLTGILLGCISVVTPMFIAEISPAAQRGRLVVMNQFNVVTAIFLAYVINYLISGAIETASWRWMIGVEAIPAFSFFVLLFGMPESPRWMAMNNRKEEAIKIFTRIGAANPEGEVKLITDSIQSQEKTGHYNLFSKENRFPVMIAILIAAFNQLAGINAIIYYAPRIFEMTGMGQNASLLQSISIGLTNLLFTIVALFLIDRYGRRNLLMAGSVGMVFFLGMLSKAFFTNNFTEFGGYGVMIYLMGFIAFFAFSQGAVLWVVISEIFPNKLRAKGQALGSFTHWIMAAAISWSFPVFANMPSIGGGPSFAFFAVMMVLHFFFAWKILPETKGKSLEEIQDEMDKQRNKTK
;
A
#
# COMPACT_ATOMS: atom_id res chain seq x y z
N MET A 1 -5.57 35.81 8.89
CA MET A 1 -5.38 34.35 8.94
C MET A 1 -3.95 34.01 8.50
N LYS A 2 -3.19 33.20 9.25
CA LYS A 2 -1.82 32.82 8.83
C LYS A 2 -1.90 31.99 7.54
N THR A 3 -1.14 32.38 6.52
CA THR A 3 -0.99 31.64 5.26
C THR A 3 -0.30 30.31 5.55
N GLN A 4 -0.90 29.21 5.17
CA GLN A 4 -0.29 27.87 5.28
C GLN A 4 0.23 27.45 3.91
N LYS A 5 1.48 27.00 3.83
CA LYS A 5 1.99 26.45 2.56
C LYS A 5 1.24 25.15 2.22
N VAL A 6 0.78 24.99 0.99
CA VAL A 6 0.09 23.78 0.53
C VAL A 6 0.89 22.49 0.81
N SER A 7 2.21 22.57 0.73
CA SER A 7 3.10 21.43 1.04
C SER A 7 3.00 21.00 2.52
N THR A 8 2.87 21.95 3.45
CA THR A 8 2.71 21.62 4.88
C THR A 8 1.36 20.95 5.14
N VAL A 9 0.30 21.46 4.51
CA VAL A 9 -1.05 20.86 4.62
C VAL A 9 -1.05 19.45 4.03
N ALA A 10 -0.47 19.27 2.84
CA ALA A 10 -0.36 17.96 2.19
C ALA A 10 0.49 16.98 3.03
N MET A 11 1.58 17.43 3.66
CA MET A 11 2.42 16.60 4.52
C MET A 11 1.65 16.10 5.75
N ILE A 12 0.87 16.98 6.39
CA ILE A 12 0.03 16.58 7.54
C ILE A 12 -1.04 15.57 7.10
N ILE A 13 -1.72 15.81 5.97
CA ILE A 13 -2.71 14.86 5.45
C ILE A 13 -2.03 13.53 5.11
N ALA A 14 -0.82 13.54 4.55
CA ALA A 14 -0.06 12.35 4.19
C ALA A 14 0.36 11.49 5.40
N LEU A 15 0.21 11.96 6.64
CA LEU A 15 0.34 11.10 7.84
C LEU A 15 -0.66 9.93 7.84
N GLY A 16 -1.79 10.04 7.14
CA GLY A 16 -2.66 8.88 6.94
C GLY A 16 -1.95 7.72 6.21
N GLY A 17 -1.07 8.03 5.24
CA GLY A 17 -0.19 7.03 4.62
C GLY A 17 0.85 6.47 5.59
N PHE A 18 1.36 7.31 6.51
CA PHE A 18 2.28 6.87 7.56
C PHE A 18 1.64 5.81 8.46
N LEU A 19 0.40 6.03 8.93
CA LEU A 19 -0.32 5.05 9.74
C LEU A 19 -0.46 3.71 9.01
N PHE A 20 -0.80 3.76 7.72
CA PHE A 20 -0.92 2.58 6.89
C PHE A 20 0.40 1.79 6.78
N GLY A 21 1.51 2.47 6.50
CA GLY A 21 2.83 1.83 6.40
C GLY A 21 3.33 1.29 7.73
N TYR A 22 3.05 1.99 8.82
CA TYR A 22 3.46 1.58 10.16
C TYR A 22 2.78 0.27 10.58
N ASP A 23 1.45 0.17 10.41
CA ASP A 23 0.67 -1.03 10.75
C ASP A 23 1.18 -2.29 10.01
N ILE A 24 1.54 -2.15 8.73
CA ILE A 24 2.07 -3.26 7.91
C ILE A 24 3.33 -3.88 8.54
N ALA A 25 4.30 -3.06 8.93
CA ALA A 25 5.58 -3.57 9.42
C ALA A 25 5.59 -3.79 10.94
N MET A 26 4.76 -3.07 11.70
CA MET A 26 4.63 -3.23 13.13
C MET A 26 4.21 -4.65 13.49
N ILE A 27 3.17 -5.19 12.83
CA ILE A 27 2.66 -6.53 13.15
C ILE A 27 3.71 -7.63 12.92
N SER A 28 4.66 -7.43 12.00
CA SER A 28 5.70 -8.40 11.69
C SER A 28 6.59 -8.71 12.89
N GLY A 29 6.93 -7.70 13.69
CA GLY A 29 7.76 -7.86 14.89
C GLY A 29 7.05 -8.55 16.05
N THR A 30 5.71 -8.65 15.98
CA THR A 30 4.89 -9.22 17.07
C THR A 30 4.51 -10.68 16.83
N THR A 31 4.66 -11.20 15.62
CA THR A 31 4.13 -12.52 15.20
C THR A 31 4.60 -13.67 16.08
N SER A 32 5.88 -13.74 16.45
CA SER A 32 6.44 -14.82 17.29
C SER A 32 5.88 -14.77 18.71
N GLN A 33 5.74 -13.58 19.28
CA GLN A 33 5.17 -13.40 20.62
C GLN A 33 3.66 -13.65 20.65
N LEU A 34 2.90 -13.19 19.63
CA LEU A 34 1.47 -13.45 19.52
C LEU A 34 1.18 -14.95 19.39
N GLU A 35 1.99 -15.67 18.60
CA GLU A 35 1.91 -17.13 18.50
C GLU A 35 2.09 -17.80 19.85
N ALA A 36 3.09 -17.40 20.63
CA ALA A 36 3.38 -17.97 21.94
C ALA A 36 2.31 -17.61 22.98
N VAL A 37 1.91 -16.33 23.08
CA VAL A 37 0.97 -15.83 24.10
C VAL A 37 -0.42 -16.38 23.91
N PHE A 38 -0.92 -16.42 22.68
CA PHE A 38 -2.28 -16.89 22.37
C PHE A 38 -2.31 -18.36 21.91
N GLN A 39 -1.17 -19.07 21.94
CA GLN A 39 -1.03 -20.47 21.51
C GLN A 39 -1.60 -20.74 20.11
N LEU A 40 -1.24 -19.88 19.16
CA LEU A 40 -1.82 -19.89 17.83
C LEU A 40 -1.24 -21.02 16.97
N SER A 41 -2.10 -21.71 16.23
CA SER A 41 -1.69 -22.53 15.10
C SER A 41 -1.17 -21.64 13.96
N LYS A 42 -0.42 -22.21 13.00
CA LYS A 42 0.06 -21.45 11.83
C LYS A 42 -1.09 -20.84 11.00
N PHE A 43 -2.22 -21.54 10.94
CA PHE A 43 -3.44 -21.03 10.32
C PHE A 43 -4.01 -19.84 11.09
N SER A 44 -4.12 -19.92 12.42
CA SER A 44 -4.62 -18.84 13.26
C SER A 44 -3.67 -17.64 13.28
N LEU A 45 -2.35 -17.87 13.21
CA LEU A 45 -1.36 -16.81 13.07
C LEU A 45 -1.53 -16.07 11.75
N GLY A 46 -1.64 -16.79 10.63
CA GLY A 46 -1.91 -16.20 9.32
C GLY A 46 -3.20 -15.39 9.30
N PHE A 47 -4.27 -15.91 9.92
CA PHE A 47 -5.53 -15.20 10.06
C PHE A 47 -5.39 -13.93 10.90
N THR A 48 -4.60 -13.98 11.98
CA THR A 48 -4.34 -12.83 12.85
C THR A 48 -3.66 -11.67 12.10
N VAL A 49 -2.78 -11.96 11.17
CA VAL A 49 -2.17 -10.95 10.28
C VAL A 49 -3.17 -10.48 9.21
N ALA A 50 -3.87 -11.43 8.57
CA ALA A 50 -4.77 -11.13 7.46
C ALA A 50 -6.06 -10.41 7.86
N ILE A 51 -6.52 -10.51 9.12
CA ILE A 51 -7.80 -9.94 9.56
C ILE A 51 -7.85 -8.41 9.36
N ALA A 52 -6.73 -7.71 9.54
CA ALA A 52 -6.64 -6.28 9.26
C ALA A 52 -6.78 -6.00 7.75
N LEU A 53 -6.20 -6.83 6.88
CA LEU A 53 -6.36 -6.69 5.42
C LEU A 53 -7.80 -6.96 4.97
N ILE A 54 -8.48 -7.92 5.59
CA ILE A 54 -9.91 -8.15 5.36
C ILE A 54 -10.72 -6.91 5.77
N GLY A 55 -10.41 -6.33 6.93
CA GLY A 55 -10.98 -5.06 7.35
C GLY A 55 -10.72 -3.93 6.34
N THR A 56 -9.50 -3.83 5.82
CA THR A 56 -9.08 -2.82 4.82
C THR A 56 -9.96 -2.90 3.56
N ILE A 57 -10.25 -4.11 3.06
CA ILE A 57 -11.14 -4.29 1.90
C ILE A 57 -12.50 -3.65 2.18
N ILE A 58 -13.10 -3.95 3.35
CA ILE A 58 -14.40 -3.42 3.73
C ILE A 58 -14.33 -1.89 3.85
N GLY A 59 -13.31 -1.36 4.54
CA GLY A 59 -13.10 0.08 4.73
C GLY A 59 -13.03 0.85 3.41
N THR A 60 -12.30 0.33 2.42
CA THR A 60 -12.20 0.95 1.10
C THR A 60 -13.52 1.04 0.34
N ILE A 61 -14.42 0.07 0.57
CA ILE A 61 -15.73 0.03 -0.08
C ILE A 61 -16.72 1.00 0.57
N ILE A 62 -16.75 1.04 1.91
CA ILE A 62 -17.81 1.76 2.63
C ILE A 62 -17.58 3.27 2.72
N ILE A 63 -16.32 3.74 2.61
CA ILE A 63 -15.96 5.13 2.93
C ILE A 63 -16.50 6.16 1.93
N GLY A 64 -16.80 5.79 0.70
CA GLY A 64 -17.17 6.73 -0.35
C GLY A 64 -18.33 7.65 0.03
N LYS A 65 -19.48 7.08 0.40
CA LYS A 65 -20.66 7.87 0.80
C LYS A 65 -20.43 8.75 2.03
N PRO A 66 -19.89 8.25 3.17
CA PRO A 66 -19.61 9.07 4.34
C PRO A 66 -18.69 10.25 4.05
N VAL A 67 -17.62 10.06 3.28
CA VAL A 67 -16.68 11.15 2.99
C VAL A 67 -17.29 12.24 2.09
N ASP A 68 -18.23 11.88 1.23
CA ASP A 68 -18.96 12.84 0.42
C ASP A 68 -19.99 13.62 1.24
N GLN A 69 -20.59 13.02 2.24
CA GLN A 69 -21.56 13.67 3.14
C GLN A 69 -20.88 14.59 4.18
N PHE A 70 -19.89 14.08 4.88
CA PHE A 70 -19.28 14.77 6.03
C PHE A 70 -18.07 15.65 5.69
N GLY A 71 -17.49 15.46 4.52
CA GLY A 71 -16.24 16.10 4.08
C GLY A 71 -15.00 15.29 4.46
N ARG A 72 -13.88 15.66 3.84
CA ARG A 72 -12.62 14.88 3.93
C ARG A 72 -11.97 15.04 5.28
N ARG A 73 -11.86 16.30 5.77
CA ARG A 73 -11.24 16.62 7.05
C ARG A 73 -11.97 15.99 8.24
N LYS A 74 -13.29 16.18 8.30
CA LYS A 74 -14.10 15.66 9.42
C LYS A 74 -14.05 14.12 9.45
N SER A 75 -14.12 13.49 8.29
CA SER A 75 -13.98 12.04 8.18
C SER A 75 -12.62 11.56 8.70
N LEU A 76 -11.51 12.21 8.31
CA LEU A 76 -10.18 11.81 8.79
C LEU A 76 -10.01 12.05 10.29
N ILE A 77 -10.59 13.11 10.87
CA ILE A 77 -10.57 13.35 12.32
C ILE A 77 -11.25 12.17 13.04
N PHE A 78 -12.46 11.80 12.62
CA PHE A 78 -13.18 10.68 13.21
C PHE A 78 -12.42 9.36 13.07
N LEU A 79 -11.93 9.07 11.86
CA LEU A 79 -11.20 7.83 11.54
C LEU A 79 -9.89 7.72 12.32
N SER A 80 -9.10 8.80 12.42
CA SER A 80 -7.82 8.78 13.12
C SER A 80 -7.98 8.69 14.65
N GLY A 81 -9.00 9.31 15.21
CA GLY A 81 -9.33 9.19 16.63
C GLY A 81 -9.76 7.76 16.99
N LEU A 82 -10.67 7.18 16.19
CA LEU A 82 -11.10 5.81 16.41
C LEU A 82 -9.98 4.79 16.13
N PHE A 83 -9.10 5.08 15.17
CA PHE A 83 -7.92 4.28 14.89
C PHE A 83 -6.96 4.23 16.09
N ALA A 84 -6.67 5.38 16.72
CA ALA A 84 -5.83 5.42 17.93
C ALA A 84 -6.43 4.58 19.07
N LEU A 85 -7.75 4.65 19.26
CA LEU A 85 -8.45 3.83 20.26
C LEU A 85 -8.41 2.34 19.92
N SER A 86 -8.60 1.99 18.65
CA SER A 86 -8.56 0.60 18.18
C SER A 86 -7.17 -0.02 18.34
N THR A 87 -6.14 0.75 18.05
CA THR A 87 -4.74 0.33 18.22
C THR A 87 -4.41 0.09 19.70
N LEU A 88 -4.83 0.98 20.61
CA LEU A 88 -4.70 0.78 22.05
C LEU A 88 -5.52 -0.44 22.52
N GLY A 89 -6.72 -0.63 21.98
CA GLY A 89 -7.53 -1.81 22.26
C GLY A 89 -6.84 -3.11 21.83
N SER A 90 -6.16 -3.12 20.68
CA SER A 90 -5.32 -4.25 20.24
C SER A 90 -4.17 -4.50 21.21
N ALA A 91 -3.44 -3.45 21.60
CA ALA A 91 -2.30 -3.55 22.51
C ALA A 91 -2.67 -4.05 23.91
N LEU A 92 -3.84 -3.69 24.41
CA LEU A 92 -4.34 -4.05 25.74
C LEU A 92 -5.17 -5.34 25.76
N SER A 93 -5.37 -6.00 24.63
CA SER A 93 -6.21 -7.18 24.51
C SER A 93 -5.76 -8.32 25.43
N PRO A 94 -6.64 -8.85 26.28
CA PRO A 94 -6.32 -9.96 27.20
C PRO A 94 -6.41 -11.33 26.52
N VAL A 95 -7.24 -11.47 25.48
CA VAL A 95 -7.53 -12.73 24.78
C VAL A 95 -7.54 -12.51 23.26
N TRP A 96 -7.25 -13.58 22.52
CA TRP A 96 -7.12 -13.54 21.06
C TRP A 96 -8.35 -12.98 20.33
N GLY A 97 -9.58 -13.35 20.75
CA GLY A 97 -10.80 -12.86 20.13
C GLY A 97 -10.97 -11.35 20.21
N VAL A 98 -10.63 -10.75 21.36
CA VAL A 98 -10.63 -9.28 21.55
C VAL A 98 -9.54 -8.63 20.68
N PHE A 99 -8.38 -9.24 20.59
CA PHE A 99 -7.30 -8.81 19.70
C PHE A 99 -7.77 -8.79 18.24
N LEU A 100 -8.38 -9.86 17.75
CA LEU A 100 -8.91 -9.95 16.40
C LEU A 100 -9.97 -8.88 16.12
N PHE A 101 -10.87 -8.61 17.06
CA PHE A 101 -11.89 -7.57 16.92
C PHE A 101 -11.25 -6.20 16.68
N PHE A 102 -10.29 -5.80 17.52
CA PHE A 102 -9.63 -4.53 17.36
C PHE A 102 -8.74 -4.48 16.12
N ARG A 103 -8.05 -5.56 15.76
CA ARG A 103 -7.28 -5.66 14.49
C ARG A 103 -8.17 -5.53 13.27
N PHE A 104 -9.35 -6.14 13.28
CA PHE A 104 -10.34 -5.99 12.22
C PHE A 104 -10.84 -4.55 12.10
N LEU A 105 -11.17 -3.94 13.23
CA LEU A 105 -11.57 -2.52 13.27
C LEU A 105 -10.44 -1.60 12.78
N THR A 106 -9.21 -1.80 13.25
CA THR A 106 -8.01 -1.09 12.75
C THR A 106 -7.91 -1.20 11.23
N GLY A 107 -8.11 -2.41 10.68
CA GLY A 107 -8.12 -2.64 9.25
C GLY A 107 -9.19 -1.82 8.51
N ILE A 108 -10.43 -1.82 8.97
CA ILE A 108 -11.51 -1.01 8.38
C ILE A 108 -11.11 0.47 8.34
N LEU A 109 -10.60 0.98 9.44
CA LEU A 109 -10.21 2.39 9.56
C LEU A 109 -9.04 2.72 8.64
N LEU A 110 -8.03 1.85 8.54
CA LEU A 110 -6.92 2.00 7.59
C LEU A 110 -7.40 1.98 6.14
N GLY A 111 -8.33 1.09 5.81
CA GLY A 111 -8.95 1.06 4.49
C GLY A 111 -9.62 2.39 4.15
N CYS A 112 -10.38 2.96 5.09
CA CYS A 112 -10.98 4.28 4.93
C CYS A 112 -9.94 5.38 4.75
N ILE A 113 -8.93 5.44 5.63
CA ILE A 113 -7.85 6.44 5.61
C ILE A 113 -7.06 6.36 4.31
N SER A 114 -6.76 5.15 3.81
CA SER A 114 -5.98 4.94 2.59
C SER A 114 -6.66 5.50 1.33
N VAL A 115 -7.97 5.58 1.30
CA VAL A 115 -8.76 6.20 0.21
C VAL A 115 -8.84 7.71 0.38
N VAL A 116 -9.19 8.17 1.58
CA VAL A 116 -9.46 9.59 1.83
C VAL A 116 -8.20 10.45 1.77
N THR A 117 -7.07 9.92 2.25
CA THR A 117 -5.80 10.66 2.31
C THR A 117 -5.30 11.12 0.94
N PRO A 118 -5.04 10.25 -0.05
CA PRO A 118 -4.55 10.70 -1.35
C PRO A 118 -5.60 11.53 -2.10
N MET A 119 -6.88 11.22 -1.93
CA MET A 119 -7.97 12.01 -2.50
C MET A 119 -7.96 13.45 -1.95
N PHE A 120 -7.84 13.62 -0.65
CA PHE A 120 -7.81 14.93 -0.02
C PHE A 120 -6.57 15.73 -0.44
N ILE A 121 -5.38 15.09 -0.50
CA ILE A 121 -4.16 15.72 -1.01
C ILE A 121 -4.38 16.20 -2.46
N ALA A 122 -4.98 15.38 -3.32
CA ALA A 122 -5.25 15.74 -4.71
C ALA A 122 -6.23 16.90 -4.84
N GLU A 123 -7.25 16.97 -3.98
CA GLU A 123 -8.29 18.00 -3.99
C GLU A 123 -7.80 19.37 -3.46
N ILE A 124 -6.85 19.38 -2.53
CA ILE A 124 -6.31 20.61 -1.97
C ILE A 124 -5.11 21.14 -2.78
N SER A 125 -4.53 20.31 -3.64
CA SER A 125 -3.32 20.64 -4.39
C SER A 125 -3.64 21.39 -5.69
N PRO A 126 -2.96 22.53 -5.97
CA PRO A 126 -3.00 23.15 -7.29
C PRO A 126 -2.57 22.16 -8.38
N ALA A 127 -3.17 22.28 -9.57
CA ALA A 127 -2.96 21.33 -10.67
C ALA A 127 -1.48 21.08 -10.99
N ALA A 128 -0.65 22.13 -11.00
CA ALA A 128 0.78 22.04 -11.30
C ALA A 128 1.62 21.25 -10.26
N GLN A 129 1.14 21.11 -9.02
CA GLN A 129 1.90 20.45 -7.93
C GLN A 129 1.23 19.15 -7.46
N ARG A 130 0.03 18.83 -7.95
CA ARG A 130 -0.80 17.71 -7.49
C ARG A 130 -0.06 16.38 -7.51
N GLY A 131 0.57 16.02 -8.62
CA GLY A 131 1.30 14.76 -8.75
C GLY A 131 2.40 14.62 -7.69
N ARG A 132 3.23 15.66 -7.53
CA ARG A 132 4.32 15.68 -6.53
C ARG A 132 3.80 15.54 -5.09
N LEU A 133 2.68 16.21 -4.76
CA LEU A 133 2.14 16.17 -3.41
C LEU A 133 1.45 14.84 -3.08
N VAL A 134 0.81 14.20 -4.06
CA VAL A 134 0.23 12.84 -3.88
C VAL A 134 1.32 11.80 -3.65
N VAL A 135 2.47 11.93 -4.32
CA VAL A 135 3.63 11.04 -4.12
C VAL A 135 4.14 11.09 -2.67
N MET A 136 4.00 12.23 -1.95
CA MET A 136 4.36 12.31 -0.53
C MET A 136 3.63 11.30 0.33
N ASN A 137 2.40 10.93 -0.04
CA ASN A 137 1.68 9.87 0.68
C ASN A 137 2.41 8.52 0.58
N GLN A 138 2.86 8.12 -0.61
CA GLN A 138 3.61 6.88 -0.80
C GLN A 138 4.98 6.93 -0.09
N PHE A 139 5.65 8.07 -0.12
CA PHE A 139 6.90 8.27 0.63
C PHE A 139 6.70 8.07 2.14
N ASN A 140 5.61 8.59 2.71
CA ASN A 140 5.26 8.38 4.11
C ASN A 140 4.96 6.91 4.43
N VAL A 141 4.30 6.17 3.53
CA VAL A 141 4.05 4.73 3.70
C VAL A 141 5.38 3.97 3.86
N VAL A 142 6.32 4.13 2.93
CA VAL A 142 7.58 3.38 2.99
C VAL A 142 8.51 3.84 4.11
N THR A 143 8.48 5.13 4.46
CA THR A 143 9.19 5.67 5.64
C THR A 143 8.66 5.05 6.93
N ALA A 144 7.33 4.91 7.04
CA ALA A 144 6.69 4.31 8.19
C ALA A 144 7.00 2.81 8.32
N ILE A 145 7.06 2.07 7.21
CA ILE A 145 7.51 0.67 7.20
C ILE A 145 8.93 0.56 7.78
N PHE A 146 9.85 1.39 7.31
CA PHE A 146 11.22 1.41 7.82
C PHE A 146 11.26 1.74 9.33
N LEU A 147 10.57 2.80 9.75
CA LEU A 147 10.53 3.22 11.16
C LEU A 147 9.87 2.16 12.05
N ALA A 148 8.84 1.46 11.58
CA ALA A 148 8.21 0.39 12.35
C ALA A 148 9.18 -0.77 12.62
N TYR A 149 10.02 -1.18 11.66
CA TYR A 149 11.07 -2.17 11.90
C TYR A 149 12.11 -1.68 12.92
N VAL A 150 12.53 -0.42 12.83
CA VAL A 150 13.47 0.17 13.81
C VAL A 150 12.85 0.18 15.19
N ILE A 151 11.61 0.64 15.32
CA ILE A 151 10.91 0.72 16.61
C ILE A 151 10.67 -0.66 17.21
N ASN A 152 10.27 -1.65 16.40
CA ASN A 152 10.12 -3.03 16.86
C ASN A 152 11.43 -3.59 17.45
N TYR A 153 12.57 -3.35 16.79
CA TYR A 153 13.89 -3.75 17.29
C TYR A 153 14.23 -3.06 18.61
N LEU A 154 14.04 -1.73 18.68
CA LEU A 154 14.35 -0.96 19.91
C LEU A 154 13.49 -1.39 21.08
N ILE A 155 12.18 -1.61 20.86
CA ILE A 155 11.26 -2.06 21.91
C ILE A 155 11.63 -3.48 22.38
N SER A 156 11.94 -4.38 21.45
CA SER A 156 12.35 -5.76 21.79
C SER A 156 13.64 -5.78 22.62
N GLY A 157 14.57 -4.87 22.36
CA GLY A 157 15.82 -4.74 23.15
C GLY A 157 15.65 -4.09 24.52
N ALA A 158 14.62 -3.23 24.68
CA ALA A 158 14.37 -2.48 25.91
C ALA A 158 13.36 -3.16 26.86
N ILE A 159 12.46 -3.97 26.32
CA ILE A 159 11.32 -4.55 27.07
C ILE A 159 11.33 -6.07 26.86
N GLU A 160 11.69 -6.82 27.90
CA GLU A 160 11.78 -8.29 27.83
C GLU A 160 10.42 -8.97 27.81
N THR A 161 9.45 -8.46 28.58
CA THR A 161 8.14 -9.09 28.73
C THR A 161 7.04 -8.31 28.01
N ALA A 162 6.21 -9.05 27.26
CA ALA A 162 5.06 -8.48 26.53
C ALA A 162 5.41 -7.29 25.62
N SER A 163 6.61 -7.26 25.03
CA SER A 163 7.06 -6.17 24.14
C SER A 163 6.14 -5.98 22.95
N TRP A 164 5.42 -7.01 22.47
CA TRP A 164 4.43 -6.92 21.42
C TRP A 164 3.31 -5.88 21.70
N ARG A 165 2.93 -5.73 22.99
CA ARG A 165 1.93 -4.72 23.38
C ARG A 165 2.43 -3.31 23.15
N TRP A 166 3.69 -3.06 23.44
CA TRP A 166 4.33 -1.78 23.21
C TRP A 166 4.57 -1.52 21.72
N MET A 167 4.99 -2.55 20.95
CA MET A 167 5.16 -2.44 19.49
C MET A 167 3.86 -1.99 18.82
N ILE A 168 2.73 -2.58 19.23
CA ILE A 168 1.40 -2.18 18.73
C ILE A 168 0.99 -0.82 19.31
N GLY A 169 1.12 -0.62 20.63
CA GLY A 169 0.64 0.55 21.33
C GLY A 169 1.29 1.87 20.90
N VAL A 170 2.57 1.83 20.51
CA VAL A 170 3.32 3.02 20.02
C VAL A 170 2.68 3.61 18.76
N GLU A 171 1.99 2.82 17.95
CA GLU A 171 1.26 3.31 16.79
C GLU A 171 0.14 4.31 17.14
N ALA A 172 -0.37 4.27 18.35
CA ALA A 172 -1.34 5.25 18.82
C ALA A 172 -0.76 6.67 18.88
N ILE A 173 0.58 6.83 19.01
CA ILE A 173 1.23 8.14 19.06
C ILE A 173 1.09 8.89 17.73
N PRO A 174 1.56 8.36 16.57
CA PRO A 174 1.33 9.03 15.30
C PRO A 174 -0.15 9.17 14.94
N ALA A 175 -1.00 8.22 15.35
CA ALA A 175 -2.44 8.29 15.12
C ALA A 175 -3.08 9.46 15.87
N PHE A 176 -2.76 9.62 17.16
CA PHE A 176 -3.23 10.74 17.96
C PHE A 176 -2.65 12.07 17.48
N SER A 177 -1.38 12.10 17.09
CA SER A 177 -0.75 13.28 16.49
C SER A 177 -1.48 13.69 15.19
N PHE A 178 -1.81 12.75 14.34
CA PHE A 178 -2.59 13.00 13.12
C PHE A 178 -3.99 13.55 13.46
N PHE A 179 -4.68 12.92 14.40
CA PHE A 179 -5.98 13.38 14.90
C PHE A 179 -5.92 14.84 15.34
N VAL A 180 -4.95 15.23 16.17
CA VAL A 180 -4.82 16.60 16.68
C VAL A 180 -4.46 17.59 15.57
N LEU A 181 -3.51 17.24 14.68
CA LEU A 181 -3.08 18.12 13.61
C LEU A 181 -4.19 18.41 12.60
N LEU A 182 -5.10 17.48 12.37
CA LEU A 182 -6.25 17.66 11.47
C LEU A 182 -7.20 18.78 11.91
N PHE A 183 -7.28 19.13 13.21
CA PHE A 183 -8.11 20.26 13.65
C PHE A 183 -7.62 21.61 13.09
N GLY A 184 -6.33 21.74 12.82
CA GLY A 184 -5.73 22.93 12.20
C GLY A 184 -5.84 23.00 10.68
N MET A 185 -6.26 21.91 10.03
CA MET A 185 -6.29 21.82 8.56
C MET A 185 -7.58 22.43 7.99
N PRO A 186 -7.54 23.01 6.76
CA PRO A 186 -8.75 23.41 6.05
C PRO A 186 -9.51 22.17 5.54
N GLU A 187 -10.78 22.32 5.18
CA GLU A 187 -11.54 21.30 4.46
C GLU A 187 -11.18 21.28 2.95
N SER A 188 -11.58 20.25 2.22
CA SER A 188 -11.38 20.17 0.78
C SER A 188 -12.10 21.29 0.03
N PRO A 189 -11.39 22.12 -0.76
CA PRO A 189 -12.05 23.15 -1.56
C PRO A 189 -12.95 22.54 -2.66
N ARG A 190 -12.60 21.33 -3.18
CA ARG A 190 -13.46 20.62 -4.13
C ARG A 190 -14.77 20.20 -3.46
N TRP A 191 -14.71 19.64 -2.27
CA TRP A 191 -15.90 19.26 -1.51
C TRP A 191 -16.76 20.49 -1.16
N MET A 192 -16.15 21.62 -0.81
CA MET A 192 -16.88 22.87 -0.60
C MET A 192 -17.63 23.33 -1.86
N ALA A 193 -16.98 23.28 -3.01
CA ALA A 193 -17.59 23.63 -4.30
C ALA A 193 -18.74 22.69 -4.66
N MET A 194 -18.61 21.37 -4.42
CA MET A 194 -19.66 20.38 -4.64
C MET A 194 -20.89 20.63 -3.76
N ASN A 195 -20.71 21.23 -2.58
CA ASN A 195 -21.78 21.57 -1.63
C ASN A 195 -22.24 23.02 -1.77
N ASN A 196 -22.05 23.68 -2.93
CA ASN A 196 -22.42 25.05 -3.24
C ASN A 196 -21.76 26.12 -2.35
N ARG A 197 -20.66 25.81 -1.68
CA ARG A 197 -19.90 26.70 -0.77
C ARG A 197 -18.69 27.32 -1.47
N LYS A 198 -18.90 27.94 -2.64
CA LYS A 198 -17.83 28.44 -3.54
C LYS A 198 -16.95 29.51 -2.87
N GLU A 199 -17.54 30.43 -2.12
CA GLU A 199 -16.79 31.49 -1.42
C GLU A 199 -15.81 30.90 -0.37
N GLU A 200 -16.21 29.85 0.32
CA GLU A 200 -15.35 29.17 1.27
C GLU A 200 -14.23 28.40 0.56
N ALA A 201 -14.52 27.80 -0.60
CA ALA A 201 -13.49 27.17 -1.42
C ALA A 201 -12.43 28.19 -1.87
N ILE A 202 -12.83 29.38 -2.30
CA ILE A 202 -11.92 30.49 -2.66
C ILE A 202 -11.08 30.89 -1.45
N LYS A 203 -11.67 31.07 -0.26
CA LYS A 203 -10.95 31.38 0.98
C LYS A 203 -9.89 30.31 1.33
N ILE A 204 -10.20 29.03 1.10
CA ILE A 204 -9.25 27.94 1.34
C ILE A 204 -8.07 28.05 0.38
N PHE A 205 -8.32 28.21 -0.94
CA PHE A 205 -7.26 28.36 -1.93
C PHE A 205 -6.38 29.59 -1.66
N THR A 206 -6.97 30.69 -1.23
CA THR A 206 -6.23 31.88 -0.79
C THR A 206 -5.36 31.58 0.44
N ARG A 207 -5.90 30.85 1.42
CA ARG A 207 -5.17 30.47 2.65
C ARG A 207 -3.95 29.59 2.37
N ILE A 208 -4.03 28.69 1.39
CA ILE A 208 -2.94 27.79 1.01
C ILE A 208 -1.99 28.38 -0.04
N GLY A 209 -2.22 29.64 -0.47
CA GLY A 209 -1.33 30.37 -1.36
C GLY A 209 -1.46 29.99 -2.84
N ALA A 210 -2.64 29.61 -3.31
CA ALA A 210 -2.89 29.41 -4.72
C ALA A 210 -2.76 30.73 -5.49
N ALA A 211 -2.14 30.68 -6.68
CA ALA A 211 -1.92 31.88 -7.51
C ALA A 211 -3.20 32.50 -8.06
N ASN A 212 -4.21 31.67 -8.36
CA ASN A 212 -5.51 32.10 -8.87
C ASN A 212 -6.65 31.29 -8.19
N PRO A 213 -7.07 31.66 -6.95
CA PRO A 213 -8.08 30.92 -6.20
C PRO A 213 -9.43 30.82 -6.91
N GLU A 214 -9.89 31.89 -7.59
CA GLU A 214 -11.15 31.91 -8.31
C GLU A 214 -11.12 31.02 -9.54
N GLY A 215 -9.99 31.05 -10.29
CA GLY A 215 -9.77 30.18 -11.45
C GLY A 215 -9.76 28.71 -11.06
N GLU A 216 -9.12 28.32 -9.94
CA GLU A 216 -9.13 26.93 -9.44
C GLU A 216 -10.55 26.48 -9.09
N VAL A 217 -11.35 27.31 -8.41
CA VAL A 217 -12.73 26.98 -8.07
C VAL A 217 -13.60 26.89 -9.31
N LYS A 218 -13.39 27.75 -10.33
CA LYS A 218 -14.09 27.69 -11.61
C LYS A 218 -13.80 26.38 -12.33
N LEU A 219 -12.52 25.99 -12.45
CA LEU A 219 -12.11 24.72 -13.07
C LEU A 219 -12.78 23.51 -12.38
N ILE A 220 -12.85 23.52 -11.05
CA ILE A 220 -13.53 22.48 -10.28
C ILE A 220 -15.02 22.46 -10.61
N THR A 221 -15.70 23.62 -10.61
CA THR A 221 -17.12 23.71 -10.88
C THR A 221 -17.46 23.23 -12.30
N ASP A 222 -16.67 23.65 -13.29
CA ASP A 222 -16.84 23.24 -14.68
C ASP A 222 -16.64 21.72 -14.84
N SER A 223 -15.67 21.15 -14.10
CA SER A 223 -15.44 19.70 -14.10
C SER A 223 -16.60 18.90 -13.49
N ILE A 224 -17.24 19.41 -12.44
CA ILE A 224 -18.41 18.79 -11.81
C ILE A 224 -19.59 18.78 -12.78
N GLN A 225 -19.89 19.93 -13.39
CA GLN A 225 -20.99 20.05 -14.37
C GLN A 225 -20.79 19.15 -15.60
N SER A 226 -19.55 18.97 -16.03
CA SER A 226 -19.25 18.06 -17.15
C SER A 226 -19.41 16.58 -16.76
N GLN A 227 -19.17 16.21 -15.50
CA GLN A 227 -19.36 14.83 -15.00
C GLN A 227 -20.85 14.46 -14.87
N GLU A 228 -21.73 15.40 -14.47
CA GLU A 228 -23.17 15.15 -14.34
C GLU A 228 -23.83 14.84 -15.68
N LYS A 229 -23.31 15.37 -16.80
CA LYS A 229 -23.82 15.13 -18.17
C LYS A 229 -23.43 13.76 -18.74
N THR A 230 -22.58 13.01 -18.09
CA THR A 230 -22.09 11.72 -18.62
C THR A 230 -22.85 10.55 -17.97
N GLY A 231 -23.55 9.75 -18.82
CA GLY A 231 -24.36 8.61 -18.40
C GLY A 231 -23.56 7.49 -17.67
N HIS A 232 -24.30 6.49 -17.16
CA HIS A 232 -23.73 5.33 -16.48
C HIS A 232 -22.90 4.46 -17.44
N TYR A 233 -21.57 4.50 -17.28
CA TYR A 233 -20.66 3.60 -18.01
C TYR A 233 -20.46 2.29 -17.24
N ASN A 234 -20.62 1.17 -17.95
CA ASN A 234 -20.43 -0.16 -17.38
C ASN A 234 -18.96 -0.59 -17.53
N LEU A 235 -18.29 -0.82 -16.40
CA LEU A 235 -16.90 -1.29 -16.35
C LEU A 235 -16.74 -2.66 -17.05
N PHE A 236 -17.74 -3.54 -16.91
CA PHE A 236 -17.71 -4.93 -17.43
C PHE A 236 -18.32 -5.06 -18.83
N SER A 237 -18.43 -3.97 -19.59
CA SER A 237 -18.85 -4.05 -20.99
C SER A 237 -17.81 -4.83 -21.83
N LYS A 238 -18.24 -5.34 -22.99
CA LYS A 238 -17.36 -6.11 -23.89
C LYS A 238 -16.12 -5.31 -24.33
N GLU A 239 -16.25 -3.99 -24.43
CA GLU A 239 -15.19 -3.07 -24.83
C GLU A 239 -14.10 -2.97 -23.76
N ASN A 240 -14.47 -3.03 -22.49
CA ASN A 240 -13.56 -2.84 -21.35
C ASN A 240 -12.94 -4.14 -20.82
N ARG A 241 -13.24 -5.30 -21.41
CA ARG A 241 -12.75 -6.61 -20.94
C ARG A 241 -11.22 -6.68 -20.86
N PHE A 242 -10.53 -6.11 -21.85
CA PHE A 242 -9.08 -6.14 -21.90
C PHE A 242 -8.43 -5.25 -20.81
N PRO A 243 -8.79 -3.97 -20.64
CA PRO A 243 -8.33 -3.18 -19.49
C PRO A 243 -8.67 -3.80 -18.13
N VAL A 244 -9.87 -4.35 -17.98
CA VAL A 244 -10.29 -5.06 -16.76
C VAL A 244 -9.39 -6.26 -16.47
N MET A 245 -9.10 -7.08 -17.47
CA MET A 245 -8.19 -8.21 -17.35
C MET A 245 -6.77 -7.76 -16.93
N ILE A 246 -6.23 -6.71 -17.58
CA ILE A 246 -4.91 -6.17 -17.21
C ILE A 246 -4.91 -5.69 -15.76
N ALA A 247 -5.93 -4.95 -15.32
CA ALA A 247 -6.02 -4.43 -13.95
C ALA A 247 -6.06 -5.56 -12.91
N ILE A 248 -6.82 -6.63 -13.18
CA ILE A 248 -6.88 -7.81 -12.30
C ILE A 248 -5.52 -8.54 -12.29
N LEU A 249 -4.94 -8.81 -13.46
CA LEU A 249 -3.70 -9.58 -13.55
C LEU A 249 -2.52 -8.83 -12.93
N ILE A 250 -2.35 -7.53 -13.21
CA ILE A 250 -1.23 -6.77 -12.64
C ILE A 250 -1.35 -6.64 -11.11
N ALA A 251 -2.57 -6.46 -10.58
CA ALA A 251 -2.82 -6.42 -9.15
C ALA A 251 -2.61 -7.79 -8.47
N ALA A 252 -3.02 -8.88 -9.13
CA ALA A 252 -2.79 -10.23 -8.64
C ALA A 252 -1.30 -10.60 -8.65
N PHE A 253 -0.58 -10.36 -9.75
CA PHE A 253 0.85 -10.62 -9.83
C PHE A 253 1.67 -9.81 -8.84
N ASN A 254 1.27 -8.58 -8.53
CA ASN A 254 1.91 -7.77 -7.51
C ASN A 254 1.93 -8.50 -6.15
N GLN A 255 0.84 -9.17 -5.79
CA GLN A 255 0.76 -9.93 -4.54
C GLN A 255 1.37 -11.34 -4.65
N LEU A 256 1.22 -11.98 -5.81
CA LEU A 256 1.86 -13.27 -6.11
C LEU A 256 3.39 -13.18 -6.20
N ALA A 257 3.98 -11.99 -6.23
CA ALA A 257 5.41 -11.76 -5.99
C ALA A 257 5.84 -12.17 -4.58
N GLY A 258 4.91 -12.25 -3.61
CA GLY A 258 5.19 -12.57 -2.23
C GLY A 258 5.58 -11.38 -1.36
N ILE A 259 5.38 -10.14 -1.85
CA ILE A 259 5.80 -8.92 -1.14
C ILE A 259 5.22 -8.83 0.28
N ASN A 260 3.92 -9.08 0.44
CA ASN A 260 3.29 -9.03 1.75
C ASN A 260 3.72 -10.20 2.64
N ALA A 261 3.94 -11.40 2.09
CA ALA A 261 4.54 -12.49 2.85
C ALA A 261 5.92 -12.09 3.41
N ILE A 262 6.76 -11.45 2.61
CA ILE A 262 8.10 -11.03 3.04
C ILE A 262 8.01 -9.89 4.06
N ILE A 263 7.23 -8.83 3.81
CA ILE A 263 7.15 -7.69 4.74
C ILE A 263 6.50 -8.08 6.07
N TYR A 264 5.40 -8.81 6.06
CA TYR A 264 4.70 -9.19 7.29
C TYR A 264 5.42 -10.25 8.10
N TYR A 265 6.29 -11.06 7.48
CA TYR A 265 6.98 -12.15 8.15
C TYR A 265 8.51 -12.06 8.06
N ALA A 266 9.07 -10.87 7.76
CA ALA A 266 10.52 -10.68 7.63
C ALA A 266 11.31 -11.22 8.85
N PRO A 267 11.00 -10.86 10.10
CA PRO A 267 11.72 -11.44 11.26
C PRO A 267 11.56 -12.96 11.32
N ARG A 268 10.37 -13.47 10.99
CA ARG A 268 10.09 -14.92 11.02
C ARG A 268 10.90 -15.68 9.97
N ILE A 269 11.09 -15.11 8.79
CA ILE A 269 11.92 -15.71 7.73
C ILE A 269 13.37 -15.79 8.21
N PHE A 270 13.88 -14.78 8.91
CA PHE A 270 15.22 -14.84 9.53
C PHE A 270 15.29 -15.83 10.68
N GLU A 271 14.28 -15.93 11.54
CA GLU A 271 14.19 -16.95 12.59
C GLU A 271 14.25 -18.38 12.02
N MET A 272 13.64 -18.63 10.86
CA MET A 272 13.70 -19.93 10.15
C MET A 272 15.13 -20.31 9.74
N THR A 273 16.08 -19.38 9.69
CA THR A 273 17.52 -19.67 9.43
C THR A 273 18.30 -19.98 10.70
N GLY A 274 17.63 -20.05 11.85
CA GLY A 274 18.27 -20.32 13.15
C GLY A 274 18.71 -19.06 13.91
N MET A 275 18.37 -17.87 13.42
CA MET A 275 18.67 -16.62 14.13
C MET A 275 17.75 -16.41 15.33
N GLY A 276 18.30 -15.85 16.41
CA GLY A 276 17.50 -15.41 17.54
C GLY A 276 16.62 -14.19 17.19
N GLN A 277 15.55 -13.98 17.96
CA GLN A 277 14.53 -12.96 17.70
C GLN A 277 15.12 -11.54 17.51
N ASN A 278 16.01 -11.09 18.39
CA ASN A 278 16.61 -9.75 18.28
C ASN A 278 17.46 -9.58 17.03
N ALA A 279 18.23 -10.59 16.63
CA ALA A 279 19.00 -10.57 15.38
C ALA A 279 18.08 -10.52 14.16
N SER A 280 16.98 -11.27 14.18
CA SER A 280 15.98 -11.30 13.12
C SER A 280 15.27 -9.95 12.95
N LEU A 281 14.93 -9.28 14.05
CA LEU A 281 14.36 -7.93 14.05
C LEU A 281 15.36 -6.89 13.49
N LEU A 282 16.64 -6.98 13.92
CA LEU A 282 17.70 -6.10 13.40
C LEU A 282 17.88 -6.26 11.89
N GLN A 283 17.92 -7.49 11.39
CA GLN A 283 18.04 -7.73 9.94
C GLN A 283 16.80 -7.25 9.16
N SER A 284 15.63 -7.29 9.77
CA SER A 284 14.40 -6.79 9.13
C SER A 284 14.43 -5.27 8.86
N ILE A 285 15.24 -4.51 9.60
CA ILE A 285 15.47 -3.08 9.32
C ILE A 285 16.04 -2.88 7.92
N SER A 286 16.92 -3.77 7.46
CA SER A 286 17.51 -3.70 6.12
C SER A 286 16.46 -3.83 5.01
N ILE A 287 15.42 -4.62 5.24
CA ILE A 287 14.27 -4.77 4.33
C ILE A 287 13.53 -3.42 4.17
N GLY A 288 13.19 -2.80 5.31
CA GLY A 288 12.52 -1.50 5.32
C GLY A 288 13.37 -0.39 4.69
N LEU A 289 14.66 -0.34 5.01
CA LEU A 289 15.59 0.64 4.44
C LEU A 289 15.73 0.46 2.93
N THR A 290 15.88 -0.78 2.46
CA THR A 290 15.97 -1.08 1.03
C THR A 290 14.69 -0.65 0.31
N ASN A 291 13.52 -0.96 0.88
CA ASN A 291 12.24 -0.53 0.32
C ASN A 291 12.14 1.00 0.20
N LEU A 292 12.54 1.73 1.24
CA LEU A 292 12.56 3.20 1.24
C LEU A 292 13.49 3.75 0.14
N LEU A 293 14.73 3.28 0.09
CA LEU A 293 15.73 3.79 -0.86
C LEU A 293 15.32 3.50 -2.32
N PHE A 294 14.89 2.27 -2.61
CA PHE A 294 14.53 1.91 -3.98
C PHE A 294 13.15 2.46 -4.42
N THR A 295 12.26 2.78 -3.49
CA THR A 295 11.06 3.57 -3.82
C THR A 295 11.43 5.01 -4.23
N ILE A 296 12.43 5.63 -3.59
CA ILE A 296 12.95 6.94 -4.04
C ILE A 296 13.56 6.83 -5.45
N VAL A 297 14.37 5.80 -5.69
CA VAL A 297 14.96 5.54 -7.02
C VAL A 297 13.88 5.36 -8.08
N ALA A 298 12.77 4.68 -7.75
CA ALA A 298 11.64 4.46 -8.66
C ALA A 298 11.08 5.76 -9.24
N LEU A 299 11.01 6.84 -8.44
CA LEU A 299 10.48 8.13 -8.88
C LEU A 299 11.27 8.74 -10.05
N PHE A 300 12.57 8.44 -10.13
CA PHE A 300 13.42 8.90 -11.25
C PHE A 300 13.38 7.93 -12.44
N LEU A 301 13.14 6.66 -12.20
CA LEU A 301 13.20 5.63 -13.24
C LEU A 301 11.89 5.52 -14.04
N ILE A 302 10.74 5.74 -13.43
CA ILE A 302 9.43 5.47 -14.05
C ILE A 302 9.18 6.32 -15.29
N ASP A 303 9.58 7.57 -15.28
CA ASP A 303 9.43 8.48 -16.42
C ASP A 303 10.55 8.34 -17.45
N ARG A 304 11.71 7.76 -17.05
CA ARG A 304 12.86 7.58 -17.95
C ARG A 304 12.76 6.30 -18.77
N TYR A 305 12.36 5.16 -18.16
CA TYR A 305 12.41 3.85 -18.80
C TYR A 305 11.05 3.31 -19.24
N GLY A 306 9.96 3.89 -18.77
CA GLY A 306 8.61 3.43 -19.05
C GLY A 306 8.14 2.31 -18.14
N ARG A 307 6.81 2.08 -18.16
CA ARG A 307 6.15 1.19 -17.20
C ARG A 307 6.44 -0.27 -17.49
N ARG A 308 6.30 -0.68 -18.75
CA ARG A 308 6.52 -2.05 -19.22
C ARG A 308 7.95 -2.53 -18.99
N ASN A 309 8.94 -1.70 -19.36
CA ASN A 309 10.36 -2.06 -19.23
C ASN A 309 10.77 -2.21 -17.76
N LEU A 310 10.28 -1.33 -16.87
CA LEU A 310 10.53 -1.45 -15.43
C LEU A 310 9.94 -2.72 -14.85
N LEU A 311 8.72 -3.11 -15.26
CA LEU A 311 8.09 -4.34 -14.81
C LEU A 311 8.86 -5.58 -15.27
N MET A 312 9.34 -5.59 -16.52
CA MET A 312 10.16 -6.70 -17.03
C MET A 312 11.50 -6.81 -16.29
N ALA A 313 12.22 -5.69 -16.13
CA ALA A 313 13.49 -5.66 -15.40
C ALA A 313 13.30 -6.10 -13.94
N GLY A 314 12.24 -5.59 -13.28
CA GLY A 314 11.88 -6.01 -11.93
C GLY A 314 11.60 -7.50 -11.82
N SER A 315 10.85 -8.06 -12.78
CA SER A 315 10.56 -9.50 -12.80
C SER A 315 11.82 -10.35 -12.86
N VAL A 316 12.78 -9.99 -13.74
CA VAL A 316 14.05 -10.73 -13.87
C VAL A 316 14.82 -10.73 -12.56
N GLY A 317 14.96 -9.56 -11.91
CA GLY A 317 15.65 -9.47 -10.62
C GLY A 317 14.92 -10.23 -9.51
N MET A 318 13.59 -10.13 -9.45
CA MET A 318 12.79 -10.87 -8.46
C MET A 318 12.91 -12.38 -8.67
N VAL A 319 12.88 -12.89 -9.91
CA VAL A 319 13.11 -14.32 -10.21
C VAL A 319 14.47 -14.76 -9.70
N PHE A 320 15.52 -13.99 -9.96
CA PHE A 320 16.87 -14.33 -9.51
C PHE A 320 16.95 -14.41 -7.99
N PHE A 321 16.53 -13.37 -7.26
CA PHE A 321 16.67 -13.33 -5.81
C PHE A 321 15.72 -14.29 -5.08
N LEU A 322 14.49 -14.46 -5.54
CA LEU A 322 13.58 -15.48 -5.02
C LEU A 322 14.09 -16.91 -5.31
N GLY A 323 14.71 -17.14 -6.47
CA GLY A 323 15.33 -18.41 -6.81
C GLY A 323 16.51 -18.72 -5.88
N MET A 324 17.37 -17.75 -5.58
CA MET A 324 18.47 -17.91 -4.62
C MET A 324 17.96 -18.15 -3.21
N LEU A 325 16.92 -17.40 -2.79
CA LEU A 325 16.26 -17.61 -1.51
C LEU A 325 15.64 -19.00 -1.41
N SER A 326 14.93 -19.43 -2.44
CA SER A 326 14.36 -20.77 -2.54
C SER A 326 15.43 -21.87 -2.43
N LYS A 327 16.54 -21.72 -3.16
CA LYS A 327 17.69 -22.65 -3.09
C LYS A 327 18.22 -22.75 -1.67
N ALA A 328 18.46 -21.61 -0.99
CA ALA A 328 18.98 -21.60 0.39
C ALA A 328 18.07 -22.39 1.35
N PHE A 329 16.75 -22.25 1.22
CA PHE A 329 15.78 -22.99 2.05
C PHE A 329 15.63 -24.47 1.65
N PHE A 330 15.78 -24.83 0.37
CA PHE A 330 15.77 -26.23 -0.05
C PHE A 330 17.00 -27.00 0.44
N THR A 331 18.16 -26.33 0.44
CA THR A 331 19.44 -26.96 0.87
C THR A 331 19.70 -26.82 2.35
N ASN A 332 18.86 -26.08 3.10
CA ASN A 332 19.11 -25.65 4.48
C ASN A 332 20.51 -25.04 4.67
N ASN A 333 21.05 -24.41 3.63
CA ASN A 333 22.36 -23.79 3.66
C ASN A 333 22.20 -22.26 3.80
N PHE A 334 22.41 -21.77 5.02
CA PHE A 334 22.29 -20.37 5.35
C PHE A 334 23.65 -19.71 5.63
N THR A 335 24.76 -20.39 5.29
CA THR A 335 26.13 -19.92 5.57
C THR A 335 26.73 -19.04 4.47
N GLU A 336 26.05 -18.95 3.30
CA GLU A 336 26.51 -18.12 2.20
C GLU A 336 26.70 -16.65 2.66
N PHE A 337 27.77 -16.02 2.16
CA PHE A 337 28.17 -14.64 2.55
C PHE A 337 28.35 -14.46 4.08
N GLY A 338 28.89 -15.46 4.77
CA GLY A 338 29.10 -15.39 6.22
C GLY A 338 27.82 -15.37 7.06
N GLY A 339 26.72 -15.97 6.54
CA GLY A 339 25.41 -15.99 7.21
C GLY A 339 24.46 -14.87 6.77
N TYR A 340 24.91 -13.94 5.93
CA TYR A 340 24.07 -12.82 5.44
C TYR A 340 23.35 -13.11 4.10
N GLY A 341 23.48 -14.33 3.54
CA GLY A 341 22.92 -14.69 2.24
C GLY A 341 21.42 -14.43 2.14
N VAL A 342 20.63 -14.92 3.10
CA VAL A 342 19.17 -14.71 3.13
C VAL A 342 18.81 -13.24 3.18
N MET A 343 19.52 -12.43 3.98
CA MET A 343 19.32 -10.99 4.05
C MET A 343 19.58 -10.31 2.70
N ILE A 344 20.70 -10.64 2.03
CA ILE A 344 21.06 -10.10 0.72
C ILE A 344 20.01 -10.45 -0.33
N TYR A 345 19.51 -11.71 -0.33
CA TYR A 345 18.50 -12.15 -1.27
C TYR A 345 17.16 -11.44 -1.06
N LEU A 346 16.74 -11.27 0.20
CA LEU A 346 15.53 -10.51 0.53
C LEU A 346 15.68 -9.03 0.15
N MET A 347 16.81 -8.40 0.48
CA MET A 347 17.07 -7.01 0.07
C MET A 347 17.06 -6.85 -1.45
N GLY A 348 17.68 -7.77 -2.20
CA GLY A 348 17.65 -7.78 -3.65
C GLY A 348 16.23 -7.91 -4.20
N PHE A 349 15.44 -8.84 -3.68
CA PHE A 349 14.03 -8.96 -4.04
C PHE A 349 13.26 -7.66 -3.79
N ILE A 350 13.38 -7.07 -2.59
CA ILE A 350 12.70 -5.82 -2.22
C ILE A 350 13.14 -4.68 -3.12
N ALA A 351 14.43 -4.57 -3.45
CA ALA A 351 14.94 -3.55 -4.36
C ALA A 351 14.27 -3.62 -5.73
N PHE A 352 14.27 -4.80 -6.34
CA PHE A 352 13.64 -5.01 -7.64
C PHE A 352 12.13 -4.87 -7.62
N PHE A 353 11.47 -5.25 -6.54
CA PHE A 353 10.04 -5.00 -6.34
C PHE A 353 9.74 -3.50 -6.23
N ALA A 354 10.46 -2.76 -5.37
CA ALA A 354 10.17 -1.38 -5.04
C ALA A 354 10.26 -0.44 -6.25
N PHE A 355 11.32 -0.57 -7.09
CA PHE A 355 11.44 0.29 -8.28
C PHE A 355 10.55 -0.15 -9.45
N SER A 356 9.99 -1.35 -9.43
CA SER A 356 9.12 -1.87 -10.49
C SER A 356 7.67 -1.96 -10.06
N GLN A 357 7.22 -3.11 -9.58
CA GLN A 357 5.82 -3.37 -9.24
C GLN A 357 5.28 -2.44 -8.15
N GLY A 358 6.09 -2.09 -7.16
CA GLY A 358 5.68 -1.19 -6.07
C GLY A 358 5.32 0.22 -6.54
N ALA A 359 6.05 0.74 -7.53
CA ALA A 359 5.82 2.07 -8.09
C ALA A 359 4.85 2.07 -9.27
N VAL A 360 4.94 1.06 -10.14
CA VAL A 360 4.31 1.06 -11.47
C VAL A 360 2.86 0.60 -11.44
N LEU A 361 2.47 -0.29 -10.53
CA LEU A 361 1.13 -0.88 -10.44
C LEU A 361 0.01 0.17 -10.55
N TRP A 362 0.02 1.14 -9.64
CA TRP A 362 -1.06 2.13 -9.54
C TRP A 362 -1.09 3.10 -10.72
N VAL A 363 0.07 3.39 -11.28
CA VAL A 363 0.21 4.24 -12.47
C VAL A 363 -0.42 3.54 -13.67
N VAL A 364 -0.06 2.29 -13.94
CA VAL A 364 -0.64 1.51 -15.04
C VAL A 364 -2.14 1.41 -14.91
N ILE A 365 -2.68 1.04 -13.73
CA ILE A 365 -4.13 0.94 -13.53
C ILE A 365 -4.82 2.30 -13.82
N SER A 366 -4.17 3.42 -13.49
CA SER A 366 -4.74 4.74 -13.77
C SER A 366 -4.68 5.14 -15.26
N GLU A 367 -3.73 4.60 -16.01
CA GLU A 367 -3.46 4.96 -17.41
C GLU A 367 -4.22 4.08 -18.43
N ILE A 368 -4.61 2.85 -18.06
CA ILE A 368 -5.28 1.91 -18.99
C ILE A 368 -6.79 2.14 -19.10
N PHE A 369 -7.42 2.89 -18.19
CA PHE A 369 -8.85 3.17 -18.25
C PHE A 369 -9.14 4.57 -18.77
N PRO A 370 -10.19 4.73 -19.61
CA PRO A 370 -10.71 6.04 -19.97
C PRO A 370 -11.05 6.87 -18.75
N ASN A 371 -11.00 8.20 -18.86
CA ASN A 371 -11.30 9.12 -17.76
C ASN A 371 -12.61 8.79 -17.02
N LYS A 372 -13.65 8.39 -17.76
CA LYS A 372 -15.00 8.07 -17.26
C LYS A 372 -15.05 6.78 -16.43
N LEU A 373 -14.13 5.84 -16.66
CA LEU A 373 -14.05 4.54 -15.98
C LEU A 373 -12.89 4.42 -15.02
N ARG A 374 -11.96 5.39 -15.01
CA ARG A 374 -10.72 5.34 -14.24
C ARG A 374 -10.95 5.05 -12.76
N ALA A 375 -11.89 5.73 -12.11
CA ALA A 375 -12.20 5.51 -10.70
C ALA A 375 -12.70 4.08 -10.42
N LYS A 376 -13.57 3.55 -11.30
CA LYS A 376 -14.07 2.17 -11.19
C LYS A 376 -12.96 1.15 -11.46
N GLY A 377 -12.08 1.42 -12.41
CA GLY A 377 -10.92 0.58 -12.74
C GLY A 377 -9.91 0.54 -11.59
N GLN A 378 -9.60 1.68 -10.98
CA GLN A 378 -8.75 1.73 -9.80
C GLN A 378 -9.36 1.00 -8.60
N ALA A 379 -10.67 1.13 -8.38
CA ALA A 379 -11.37 0.40 -7.33
C ALA A 379 -11.28 -1.12 -7.54
N LEU A 380 -11.43 -1.60 -8.79
CA LEU A 380 -11.27 -3.02 -9.14
C LEU A 380 -9.84 -3.50 -8.87
N GLY A 381 -8.83 -2.74 -9.33
CA GLY A 381 -7.43 -3.06 -9.08
C GLY A 381 -7.09 -3.10 -7.58
N SER A 382 -7.56 -2.12 -6.82
CA SER A 382 -7.39 -2.09 -5.35
C SER A 382 -8.08 -3.26 -4.67
N PHE A 383 -9.30 -3.59 -5.06
CA PHE A 383 -10.03 -4.74 -4.52
C PHE A 383 -9.28 -6.05 -4.77
N THR A 384 -8.81 -6.27 -6.00
CA THR A 384 -8.01 -7.45 -6.35
C THR A 384 -6.71 -7.50 -5.54
N HIS A 385 -6.02 -6.36 -5.44
CA HIS A 385 -4.78 -6.24 -4.66
C HIS A 385 -4.97 -6.66 -3.20
N TRP A 386 -5.99 -6.10 -2.52
CA TRP A 386 -6.20 -6.38 -1.10
C TRP A 386 -6.70 -7.80 -0.81
N ILE A 387 -7.56 -8.37 -1.68
CA ILE A 387 -7.95 -9.78 -1.56
C ILE A 387 -6.74 -10.70 -1.68
N MET A 388 -5.90 -10.48 -2.70
CA MET A 388 -4.70 -11.28 -2.90
C MET A 388 -3.69 -11.07 -1.76
N ALA A 389 -3.54 -9.84 -1.26
CA ALA A 389 -2.71 -9.53 -0.10
C ALA A 389 -3.16 -10.32 1.13
N ALA A 390 -4.46 -10.32 1.42
CA ALA A 390 -5.04 -11.08 2.54
C ALA A 390 -4.81 -12.60 2.37
N ALA A 391 -5.07 -13.12 1.17
CA ALA A 391 -4.88 -14.55 0.87
C ALA A 391 -3.42 -14.99 1.04
N ILE A 392 -2.45 -14.25 0.48
CA ILE A 392 -1.03 -14.56 0.58
C ILE A 392 -0.55 -14.43 2.03
N SER A 393 -0.92 -13.35 2.74
CA SER A 393 -0.51 -13.14 4.13
C SER A 393 -1.09 -14.20 5.06
N TRP A 394 -2.31 -14.67 4.81
CA TRP A 394 -2.93 -15.73 5.59
C TRP A 394 -2.29 -17.10 5.35
N SER A 395 -2.08 -17.42 4.08
CA SER A 395 -1.61 -18.76 3.68
C SER A 395 -0.10 -18.96 3.93
N PHE A 396 0.71 -17.92 3.88
CA PHE A 396 2.17 -18.05 3.95
C PHE A 396 2.68 -18.79 5.20
N PRO A 397 2.24 -18.49 6.46
CA PRO A 397 2.73 -19.22 7.63
C PRO A 397 2.38 -20.71 7.59
N VAL A 398 1.25 -21.05 6.97
CA VAL A 398 0.84 -22.45 6.81
C VAL A 398 1.79 -23.17 5.86
N PHE A 399 1.99 -22.67 4.64
CA PHE A 399 2.84 -23.30 3.64
C PHE A 399 4.31 -23.29 4.01
N ALA A 400 4.82 -22.18 4.55
CA ALA A 400 6.23 -22.07 4.92
C ALA A 400 6.64 -23.02 6.07
N ASN A 401 5.69 -23.50 6.89
CA ASN A 401 5.96 -24.41 8.00
C ASN A 401 5.47 -25.85 7.74
N MET A 402 4.92 -26.16 6.56
CA MET A 402 4.55 -27.55 6.22
C MET A 402 5.81 -28.40 6.00
N PRO A 403 5.91 -29.60 6.61
CA PRO A 403 7.07 -30.47 6.44
C PRO A 403 7.38 -30.85 4.98
N SER A 404 6.31 -30.95 4.16
CA SER A 404 6.42 -31.32 2.73
C SER A 404 6.68 -30.13 1.81
N ILE A 405 6.39 -28.89 2.25
CA ILE A 405 6.51 -27.67 1.43
C ILE A 405 7.66 -26.82 1.96
N GLY A 406 7.56 -26.32 3.20
CA GLY A 406 8.58 -25.48 3.81
C GLY A 406 8.82 -24.14 3.10
N GLY A 407 9.89 -23.45 3.49
CA GLY A 407 10.27 -22.16 2.91
C GLY A 407 10.70 -22.25 1.44
N GLY A 408 11.44 -23.28 1.08
CA GLY A 408 11.98 -23.48 -0.29
C GLY A 408 10.91 -23.43 -1.36
N PRO A 409 9.94 -24.34 -1.37
CA PRO A 409 8.83 -24.34 -2.32
C PRO A 409 7.97 -23.07 -2.27
N SER A 410 7.79 -22.43 -1.10
CA SER A 410 7.05 -21.18 -1.01
C SER A 410 7.72 -20.05 -1.82
N PHE A 411 9.04 -19.90 -1.70
CA PHE A 411 9.78 -18.91 -2.49
C PHE A 411 9.91 -19.31 -3.97
N ALA A 412 10.00 -20.63 -4.27
CA ALA A 412 9.96 -21.13 -5.65
C ALA A 412 8.64 -20.76 -6.33
N PHE A 413 7.51 -20.90 -5.64
CA PHE A 413 6.20 -20.49 -6.15
C PHE A 413 6.19 -19.02 -6.53
N PHE A 414 6.67 -18.13 -5.65
CA PHE A 414 6.75 -16.69 -5.96
C PHE A 414 7.67 -16.41 -7.15
N ALA A 415 8.81 -17.12 -7.25
CA ALA A 415 9.71 -17.00 -8.40
C ALA A 415 9.03 -17.39 -9.71
N VAL A 416 8.30 -18.52 -9.74
CA VAL A 416 7.52 -18.96 -10.91
C VAL A 416 6.46 -17.92 -11.28
N MET A 417 5.76 -17.35 -10.31
CA MET A 417 4.78 -16.30 -10.59
C MET A 417 5.45 -15.05 -11.22
N MET A 418 6.70 -14.73 -10.84
CA MET A 418 7.45 -13.63 -11.47
C MET A 418 7.92 -13.96 -12.88
N VAL A 419 8.20 -15.22 -13.20
CA VAL A 419 8.41 -15.64 -14.58
C VAL A 419 7.14 -15.41 -15.42
N LEU A 420 5.97 -15.82 -14.90
CA LEU A 420 4.69 -15.59 -15.57
C LEU A 420 4.38 -14.09 -15.72
N HIS A 421 4.69 -13.28 -14.68
CA HIS A 421 4.56 -11.84 -14.72
C HIS A 421 5.45 -11.20 -15.80
N PHE A 422 6.69 -11.69 -15.98
CA PHE A 422 7.56 -11.23 -17.06
C PHE A 422 6.91 -11.44 -18.44
N PHE A 423 6.37 -12.64 -18.72
CA PHE A 423 5.67 -12.92 -19.97
C PHE A 423 4.39 -12.09 -20.13
N PHE A 424 3.64 -11.87 -19.05
CA PHE A 424 2.50 -10.97 -19.05
C PHE A 424 2.93 -9.55 -19.42
N ALA A 425 3.95 -9.00 -18.77
CA ALA A 425 4.46 -7.67 -19.08
C ALA A 425 5.01 -7.56 -20.50
N TRP A 426 5.71 -8.60 -20.97
CA TRP A 426 6.30 -8.63 -22.31
C TRP A 426 5.27 -8.74 -23.43
N LYS A 427 4.25 -9.61 -23.31
CA LYS A 427 3.34 -9.94 -24.42
C LYS A 427 2.01 -9.19 -24.35
N ILE A 428 1.52 -8.87 -23.15
CA ILE A 428 0.14 -8.44 -22.96
C ILE A 428 0.07 -6.95 -22.55
N LEU A 429 1.00 -6.48 -21.70
CA LEU A 429 0.94 -5.13 -21.18
C LEU A 429 1.37 -4.12 -22.25
N PRO A 430 0.54 -3.10 -22.60
CA PRO A 430 0.96 -2.00 -23.46
C PRO A 430 1.95 -1.10 -22.72
N GLU A 431 2.87 -0.45 -23.47
CA GLU A 431 3.67 0.63 -22.91
C GLU A 431 2.84 1.91 -22.91
N THR A 432 2.69 2.52 -21.73
CA THR A 432 1.83 3.70 -21.55
C THR A 432 2.62 5.01 -21.50
N LYS A 433 3.96 4.93 -21.39
CA LYS A 433 4.83 6.12 -21.31
C LYS A 433 4.69 7.01 -22.55
N GLY A 434 4.37 8.30 -22.32
CA GLY A 434 4.33 9.32 -23.35
C GLY A 434 3.21 9.20 -24.37
N LYS A 435 2.23 8.31 -24.12
CA LYS A 435 1.05 8.12 -24.96
C LYS A 435 -0.17 8.80 -24.35
N SER A 436 -1.03 9.35 -25.22
CA SER A 436 -2.35 9.79 -24.81
C SER A 436 -3.24 8.59 -24.45
N LEU A 437 -4.32 8.84 -23.70
CA LEU A 437 -5.27 7.78 -23.33
C LEU A 437 -5.93 7.15 -24.55
N GLU A 438 -6.17 7.95 -25.57
CA GLU A 438 -6.76 7.54 -26.85
C GLU A 438 -5.82 6.59 -27.60
N GLU A 439 -4.52 6.93 -27.67
CA GLU A 439 -3.50 6.08 -28.28
C GLU A 439 -3.35 4.74 -27.55
N ILE A 440 -3.41 4.75 -26.19
CA ILE A 440 -3.37 3.53 -25.38
C ILE A 440 -4.59 2.65 -25.67
N GLN A 441 -5.78 3.24 -25.81
CA GLN A 441 -7.00 2.51 -26.14
C GLN A 441 -6.95 1.88 -27.52
N ASP A 442 -6.50 2.62 -28.53
CA ASP A 442 -6.33 2.11 -29.89
C ASP A 442 -5.33 0.94 -29.94
N GLU A 443 -4.25 1.03 -29.18
CA GLU A 443 -3.26 -0.06 -29.09
C GLU A 443 -3.82 -1.31 -28.41
N MET A 444 -4.59 -1.12 -27.34
CA MET A 444 -5.28 -2.21 -26.65
C MET A 444 -6.33 -2.89 -27.55
N ASP A 445 -7.04 -2.15 -28.36
CA ASP A 445 -8.01 -2.70 -29.31
C ASP A 445 -7.32 -3.49 -30.42
N LYS A 446 -6.17 -3.03 -30.91
CA LYS A 446 -5.33 -3.78 -31.86
C LYS A 446 -4.79 -5.08 -31.27
N GLN A 447 -4.36 -5.06 -30.00
CA GLN A 447 -3.90 -6.26 -29.29
C GLN A 447 -5.03 -7.26 -29.04
N ARG A 448 -6.21 -6.77 -28.64
CA ARG A 448 -7.42 -7.61 -28.48
C ARG A 448 -7.78 -8.37 -29.75
N ASN A 449 -7.64 -7.74 -30.90
CA ASN A 449 -7.97 -8.34 -32.21
C ASN A 449 -6.90 -9.36 -32.68
N LYS A 450 -5.66 -9.29 -32.17
CA LYS A 450 -4.60 -10.28 -32.43
C LYS A 450 -4.71 -11.53 -31.56
N THR A 451 -5.44 -11.46 -30.46
CA THR A 451 -5.62 -12.57 -29.48
C THR A 451 -6.95 -13.32 -29.72
N LYS A 452 -7.75 -12.91 -30.67
CA LYS A 452 -8.88 -13.65 -31.23
C LYS A 452 -8.44 -14.47 -32.45
#